data_2e5db45c05332f756b3ad921fb260b14
#
_entry.id   2e5db45c05332f756b3ad921fb260b14
#
_cell.length_a   1.000
_cell.length_b   1.000
_cell.length_c   1.000
_cell.angle_alpha   90.00
_cell.angle_beta   90.00
_cell.angle_gamma   90.00
#
_symmetry.space_group_name_H-M   'P 1'
#
loop_
_entity.id
_entity.type
_entity.pdbx_description
1 polymer ?
#
loop_
_entity_poly.entity_id
_entity_poly.type
_entity_poly.pdbx_seq_one_letter_code
_entity_poly.pdbx_strand_id
1 'polypeptide(L)'
;MSRPIVAIPCCSKIIEGYTFDAVSRQYSAAVAHAAHCQPLLIPLDIALVDIGAVLDVAKGILFTGSPSNVDPKHYSAEEPVMPDKLDPARDAVTLPLIRTALERKIPMMAICRGYQELNVALGGTLHQEVHEQEGLHDHRERKELSLEERWGPRHPLKLKGRLREWIGQDEIMVNSLHGQGIKDLAPLLQPEAFAEDGLVEAVRGPDEHPFCLGVQWHPEWRVTENPVSMTLFRKFGAAAGADVS
;
A
#
# COMPACT_ATOMS: atom_id res chain seq x y z
N MET A 1 21.88 18.29 3.29
CA MET A 1 20.77 18.19 4.27
C MET A 1 20.54 16.71 4.59
N SER A 2 20.05 16.36 5.78
CA SER A 2 19.69 14.98 6.11
C SER A 2 18.46 14.55 5.30
N ARG A 3 18.40 13.26 4.92
CA ARG A 3 17.23 12.72 4.21
C ARG A 3 15.99 12.75 5.11
N PRO A 4 14.79 13.10 4.58
CA PRO A 4 13.54 13.00 5.33
C PRO A 4 13.28 11.57 5.78
N ILE A 5 12.74 11.39 6.99
CA ILE A 5 12.40 10.05 7.51
C ILE A 5 11.05 9.62 6.96
N VAL A 6 11.00 8.42 6.39
CA VAL A 6 9.76 7.72 6.01
C VAL A 6 9.57 6.53 6.95
N ALA A 7 8.49 6.55 7.73
CA ALA A 7 8.09 5.46 8.60
C ALA A 7 7.49 4.32 7.77
N ILE A 8 7.83 3.07 8.11
CA ILE A 8 7.37 1.86 7.43
C ILE A 8 6.88 0.87 8.49
N PRO A 9 5.57 0.73 8.72
CA PRO A 9 5.04 -0.32 9.59
C PRO A 9 5.43 -1.70 9.07
N CYS A 10 5.85 -2.56 9.99
CA CYS A 10 6.27 -3.93 9.71
C CYS A 10 5.09 -4.86 9.38
N CYS A 11 5.39 -6.15 9.17
CA CYS A 11 4.46 -7.28 9.14
C CYS A 11 4.92 -8.29 10.18
N SER A 12 4.00 -9.00 10.81
CA SER A 12 4.34 -10.12 11.69
C SER A 12 4.87 -11.30 10.87
N LYS A 13 5.98 -11.88 11.30
CA LYS A 13 6.57 -13.09 10.73
C LYS A 13 6.98 -14.06 11.83
N ILE A 14 6.63 -15.32 11.68
CA ILE A 14 7.10 -16.38 12.56
C ILE A 14 8.31 -17.03 11.90
N ILE A 15 9.47 -16.94 12.56
CA ILE A 15 10.73 -17.55 12.12
C ILE A 15 11.26 -18.37 13.28
N GLU A 16 11.42 -19.67 13.08
CA GLU A 16 11.91 -20.63 14.11
C GLU A 16 11.12 -20.55 15.44
N GLY A 17 9.79 -20.29 15.37
CA GLY A 17 8.90 -20.19 16.52
C GLY A 17 8.90 -18.82 17.23
N TYR A 18 9.72 -17.87 16.83
CA TYR A 18 9.72 -16.49 17.34
C TYR A 18 8.94 -15.56 16.42
N THR A 19 8.22 -14.59 17.01
CA THR A 19 7.57 -13.53 16.26
C THR A 19 8.57 -12.41 15.96
N PHE A 20 8.68 -12.04 14.70
CA PHE A 20 9.49 -10.94 14.22
C PHE A 20 8.62 -9.87 13.56
N ASP A 21 8.99 -8.62 13.78
CA ASP A 21 8.49 -7.50 12.99
C ASP A 21 9.43 -7.27 11.81
N ALA A 22 8.94 -7.49 10.59
CA ALA A 22 9.78 -7.52 9.38
C ALA A 22 9.18 -6.76 8.21
N VAL A 23 10.06 -6.21 7.37
CA VAL A 23 9.73 -5.57 6.09
C VAL A 23 10.62 -6.14 5.00
N SER A 24 10.04 -6.42 3.81
CA SER A 24 10.85 -6.81 2.65
C SER A 24 11.81 -5.67 2.27
N ARG A 25 13.06 -6.02 1.97
CA ARG A 25 14.10 -5.06 1.55
C ARG A 25 13.70 -4.19 0.36
N GLN A 26 12.80 -4.66 -0.49
CA GLN A 26 12.32 -3.91 -1.65
C GLN A 26 11.65 -2.59 -1.25
N TYR A 27 10.84 -2.57 -0.18
CA TYR A 27 10.20 -1.34 0.31
C TYR A 27 11.23 -0.35 0.85
N SER A 28 12.17 -0.82 1.69
CA SER A 28 13.25 0.03 2.22
C SER A 28 14.14 0.55 1.08
N ALA A 29 14.45 -0.28 0.08
CA ALA A 29 15.22 0.11 -1.10
C ALA A 29 14.48 1.15 -1.95
N ALA A 30 13.16 0.99 -2.16
CA ALA A 30 12.36 1.95 -2.90
C ALA A 30 12.31 3.32 -2.19
N VAL A 31 12.14 3.35 -0.87
CA VAL A 31 12.22 4.59 -0.07
C VAL A 31 13.60 5.23 -0.17
N ALA A 32 14.69 4.45 -0.08
CA ALA A 32 16.04 4.98 -0.07
C ALA A 32 16.51 5.46 -1.46
N HIS A 33 16.22 4.70 -2.52
CA HIS A 33 16.78 4.91 -3.86
C HIS A 33 15.84 5.69 -4.79
N ALA A 34 14.53 5.50 -4.68
CA ALA A 34 13.56 6.15 -5.56
C ALA A 34 12.90 7.38 -4.92
N ALA A 35 12.56 7.33 -3.61
CA ALA A 35 12.02 8.47 -2.90
C ALA A 35 13.10 9.38 -2.26
N HIS A 36 14.37 8.99 -2.26
CA HIS A 36 15.50 9.70 -1.65
C HIS A 36 15.32 10.00 -0.15
N CYS A 37 14.56 9.17 0.55
CA CYS A 37 14.25 9.29 1.97
C CYS A 37 15.03 8.27 2.81
N GLN A 38 15.01 8.45 4.14
CA GLN A 38 15.56 7.51 5.12
C GLN A 38 14.45 6.58 5.61
N PRO A 39 14.46 5.27 5.31
CA PRO A 39 13.48 4.33 5.86
C PRO A 39 13.70 4.13 7.36
N LEU A 40 12.61 4.13 8.12
CA LEU A 40 12.55 3.81 9.55
C LEU A 40 11.45 2.80 9.80
N LEU A 41 11.79 1.61 10.29
CA LEU A 41 10.83 0.53 10.54
C LEU A 41 10.08 0.77 11.85
N ILE A 42 8.76 0.55 11.84
CA ILE A 42 7.89 0.69 13.00
C ILE A 42 7.42 -0.71 13.43
N PRO A 43 7.63 -1.09 14.70
CA PRO A 43 7.16 -2.37 15.22
C PRO A 43 5.62 -2.42 15.28
N LEU A 44 5.06 -3.63 15.48
CA LEU A 44 3.62 -3.87 15.47
C LEU A 44 2.98 -4.04 16.86
N ASP A 45 3.76 -3.94 17.92
CA ASP A 45 3.16 -3.98 19.27
C ASP A 45 2.56 -2.61 19.61
N ILE A 46 1.22 -2.52 19.52
CA ILE A 46 0.50 -1.26 19.80
C ILE A 46 0.72 -0.75 21.22
N ALA A 47 1.08 -1.61 22.17
CA ALA A 47 1.42 -1.19 23.53
C ALA A 47 2.79 -0.48 23.60
N LEU A 48 3.65 -0.68 22.62
CA LEU A 48 4.99 -0.06 22.52
C LEU A 48 5.02 1.10 21.52
N VAL A 49 4.03 1.24 20.65
CA VAL A 49 4.01 2.24 19.58
C VAL A 49 3.19 3.46 20.00
N ASP A 50 3.87 4.56 20.23
CA ASP A 50 3.26 5.89 20.33
C ASP A 50 3.12 6.48 18.90
N ILE A 51 1.91 6.44 18.36
CA ILE A 51 1.60 6.98 17.01
C ILE A 51 1.95 8.46 16.92
N GLY A 52 1.73 9.24 17.99
CA GLY A 52 2.08 10.66 18.04
C GLY A 52 3.58 10.87 17.84
N ALA A 53 4.39 10.15 18.62
CA ALA A 53 5.86 10.23 18.53
C ALA A 53 6.40 9.78 17.17
N VAL A 54 5.80 8.74 16.56
CA VAL A 54 6.13 8.32 15.18
C VAL A 54 5.89 9.46 14.20
N LEU A 55 4.72 10.09 14.26
CA LEU A 55 4.31 11.16 13.34
C LEU A 55 5.06 12.49 13.58
N ASP A 56 5.62 12.71 14.77
CA ASP A 56 6.42 13.89 15.04
C ASP A 56 7.78 13.86 14.31
N VAL A 57 8.32 12.66 14.06
CA VAL A 57 9.61 12.49 13.37
C VAL A 57 9.45 12.11 11.90
N ALA A 58 8.38 11.42 11.51
CA ALA A 58 8.14 11.00 10.13
C ALA A 58 7.71 12.18 9.25
N LYS A 59 8.32 12.28 8.07
CA LYS A 59 7.95 13.22 7.01
C LYS A 59 7.09 12.56 5.93
N GLY A 60 6.92 11.25 6.01
CA GLY A 60 6.06 10.43 5.17
C GLY A 60 5.90 9.04 5.77
N ILE A 61 4.89 8.30 5.31
CA ILE A 61 4.65 6.91 5.72
C ILE A 61 4.46 6.06 4.47
N LEU A 62 5.11 4.90 4.43
CA LEU A 62 4.90 3.87 3.43
C LEU A 62 4.21 2.66 4.08
N PHE A 63 2.94 2.44 3.79
CA PHE A 63 2.20 1.23 4.16
C PHE A 63 2.47 0.14 3.12
N THR A 64 3.12 -0.93 3.54
CA THR A 64 3.62 -1.98 2.64
C THR A 64 2.56 -3.01 2.28
N GLY A 65 2.78 -3.76 1.20
CA GLY A 65 2.12 -5.03 0.97
C GLY A 65 2.46 -6.07 2.03
N SER A 66 1.63 -7.10 2.12
CA SER A 66 1.83 -8.27 2.98
C SER A 66 1.07 -9.46 2.40
N PRO A 67 1.51 -10.70 2.63
CA PRO A 67 0.72 -11.90 2.34
C PRO A 67 -0.47 -12.07 3.29
N SER A 68 -0.57 -11.28 4.38
CA SER A 68 -1.72 -11.30 5.28
C SER A 68 -2.88 -10.48 4.73
N ASN A 69 -4.10 -10.80 5.18
CA ASN A 69 -5.34 -10.11 4.87
C ASN A 69 -5.69 -9.09 5.95
N VAL A 70 -6.42 -8.03 5.58
CA VAL A 70 -7.11 -7.17 6.56
C VAL A 70 -8.26 -7.96 7.17
N ASP A 71 -8.38 -7.95 8.50
CA ASP A 71 -9.42 -8.67 9.22
C ASP A 71 -10.81 -8.08 8.88
N PRO A 72 -11.77 -8.89 8.41
CA PRO A 72 -13.10 -8.42 8.04
C PRO A 72 -13.86 -7.74 9.17
N LYS A 73 -13.57 -8.02 10.43
CA LYS A 73 -14.19 -7.32 11.57
C LYS A 73 -14.04 -5.80 11.53
N HIS A 74 -13.07 -5.28 10.77
CA HIS A 74 -12.81 -3.84 10.62
C HIS A 74 -13.69 -3.17 9.56
N TYR A 75 -14.36 -3.95 8.68
CA TYR A 75 -15.15 -3.40 7.56
C TYR A 75 -16.46 -4.15 7.28
N SER A 76 -16.71 -5.29 7.90
CA SER A 76 -17.94 -6.05 7.74
C SER A 76 -18.27 -6.85 9.01
N ALA A 77 -19.45 -7.49 9.05
CA ALA A 77 -19.83 -8.44 10.07
C ALA A 77 -19.61 -9.91 9.65
N GLU A 78 -18.97 -10.13 8.49
CA GLU A 78 -18.68 -11.46 7.97
C GLU A 78 -17.48 -12.08 8.69
N GLU A 79 -17.53 -13.41 8.84
CA GLU A 79 -16.38 -14.17 9.34
C GLU A 79 -15.23 -14.17 8.31
N PRO A 80 -13.97 -14.26 8.75
CA PRO A 80 -12.84 -14.33 7.85
C PRO A 80 -12.83 -15.65 7.07
N VAL A 81 -12.77 -15.56 5.74
CA VAL A 81 -12.66 -16.73 4.84
C VAL A 81 -11.29 -17.42 5.02
N MET A 82 -10.25 -16.64 5.33
CA MET A 82 -8.88 -17.15 5.54
C MET A 82 -8.33 -16.69 6.90
N PRO A 83 -8.79 -17.27 8.05
CA PRO A 83 -8.37 -16.81 9.39
C PRO A 83 -6.86 -16.93 9.63
N ASP A 84 -6.21 -17.93 9.05
CA ASP A 84 -4.76 -18.14 9.17
C ASP A 84 -3.92 -17.07 8.44
N LYS A 85 -4.55 -16.22 7.64
CA LYS A 85 -3.88 -15.12 6.94
C LYS A 85 -4.06 -13.75 7.61
N LEU A 86 -4.67 -13.68 8.77
CA LEU A 86 -4.83 -12.41 9.47
C LEU A 86 -3.52 -11.95 10.14
N ASP A 87 -3.36 -10.64 10.29
CA ASP A 87 -2.30 -10.01 11.09
C ASP A 87 -2.91 -8.94 11.99
N PRO A 88 -3.53 -9.36 13.12
CA PRO A 88 -4.22 -8.42 14.02
C PRO A 88 -3.29 -7.38 14.65
N ALA A 89 -2.02 -7.71 14.87
CA ALA A 89 -1.03 -6.77 15.39
C ALA A 89 -0.81 -5.63 14.39
N ARG A 90 -0.70 -5.97 13.10
CA ARG A 90 -0.57 -4.97 12.04
C ARG A 90 -1.81 -4.10 11.92
N ASP A 91 -3.01 -4.68 11.91
CA ASP A 91 -4.25 -3.91 11.85
C ASP A 91 -4.38 -2.94 13.03
N ALA A 92 -3.99 -3.37 14.24
CA ALA A 92 -4.04 -2.54 15.44
C ALA A 92 -3.14 -1.30 15.37
N VAL A 93 -2.01 -1.37 14.66
CA VAL A 93 -1.09 -0.25 14.47
C VAL A 93 -1.44 0.56 13.23
N THR A 94 -1.65 -0.08 12.07
CA THR A 94 -1.75 0.62 10.78
C THR A 94 -3.05 1.37 10.62
N LEU A 95 -4.19 0.82 11.04
CA LEU A 95 -5.48 1.50 10.86
C LEU A 95 -5.58 2.84 11.63
N PRO A 96 -5.23 2.94 12.92
CA PRO A 96 -5.19 4.24 13.60
C PRO A 96 -4.07 5.15 13.08
N LEU A 97 -2.91 4.60 12.67
CA LEU A 97 -1.81 5.38 12.10
C LEU A 97 -2.24 6.07 10.80
N ILE A 98 -2.98 5.38 9.91
CA ILE A 98 -3.52 5.97 8.67
C ILE A 98 -4.44 7.14 8.99
N ARG A 99 -5.39 6.97 9.90
CA ARG A 99 -6.34 8.05 10.28
C ARG A 99 -5.61 9.28 10.82
N THR A 100 -4.71 9.08 11.77
CA THR A 100 -3.95 10.18 12.38
C THR A 100 -3.00 10.86 11.38
N ALA A 101 -2.38 10.07 10.49
CA ALA A 101 -1.52 10.62 9.44
C ALA A 101 -2.31 11.47 8.43
N LEU A 102 -3.53 11.04 8.06
CA LEU A 102 -4.41 11.83 7.20
C LEU A 102 -4.78 13.18 7.85
N GLU A 103 -5.19 13.15 9.13
CA GLU A 103 -5.54 14.35 9.91
C GLU A 103 -4.36 15.32 10.03
N ARG A 104 -3.14 14.80 10.26
CA ARG A 104 -1.91 15.59 10.35
C ARG A 104 -1.32 15.97 8.99
N LYS A 105 -1.94 15.57 7.89
CA LYS A 105 -1.49 15.80 6.51
C LYS A 105 -0.07 15.30 6.25
N ILE A 106 0.30 14.18 6.85
CA ILE A 106 1.58 13.50 6.59
C ILE A 106 1.49 12.76 5.25
N PRO A 107 2.40 12.97 4.30
CA PRO A 107 2.44 12.25 3.03
C PRO A 107 2.40 10.74 3.23
N MET A 108 1.51 10.06 2.50
CA MET A 108 1.30 8.62 2.60
C MET A 108 1.34 7.95 1.24
N MET A 109 2.07 6.83 1.16
CA MET A 109 1.98 5.88 0.05
C MET A 109 1.57 4.52 0.60
N ALA A 110 0.58 3.88 -0.03
CA ALA A 110 0.00 2.63 0.43
C ALA A 110 0.01 1.60 -0.72
N ILE A 111 0.59 0.40 -0.49
CA ILE A 111 0.85 -0.61 -1.50
C ILE A 111 0.15 -1.91 -1.13
N CYS A 112 -0.63 -2.49 -2.04
CA CYS A 112 -1.31 -3.78 -1.94
C CYS A 112 -2.12 -3.89 -0.63
N ARG A 113 -1.65 -4.62 0.38
CA ARG A 113 -2.34 -4.66 1.67
C ARG A 113 -2.45 -3.29 2.34
N GLY A 114 -1.42 -2.45 2.24
CA GLY A 114 -1.48 -1.06 2.72
C GLY A 114 -2.56 -0.23 2.02
N TYR A 115 -2.77 -0.43 0.73
CA TYR A 115 -3.87 0.17 -0.02
C TYR A 115 -5.24 -0.28 0.49
N GLN A 116 -5.39 -1.56 0.82
CA GLN A 116 -6.61 -2.11 1.42
C GLN A 116 -6.82 -1.54 2.83
N GLU A 117 -5.76 -1.45 3.65
CA GLU A 117 -5.78 -0.78 4.95
C GLU A 117 -6.22 0.68 4.84
N LEU A 118 -5.74 1.41 3.84
CA LEU A 118 -6.13 2.81 3.59
C LEU A 118 -7.64 2.93 3.35
N ASN A 119 -8.21 2.06 2.51
CA ASN A 119 -9.65 2.04 2.26
C ASN A 119 -10.45 1.73 3.53
N VAL A 120 -10.08 0.67 4.25
CA VAL A 120 -10.77 0.24 5.48
C VAL A 120 -10.66 1.29 6.60
N ALA A 121 -9.48 1.86 6.80
CA ALA A 121 -9.26 2.90 7.82
C ALA A 121 -10.14 4.13 7.62
N LEU A 122 -10.54 4.41 6.38
CA LEU A 122 -11.37 5.55 5.99
C LEU A 122 -12.85 5.19 5.75
N GLY A 123 -13.27 3.97 6.11
CA GLY A 123 -14.67 3.54 6.11
C GLY A 123 -15.14 2.82 4.85
N GLY A 124 -14.24 2.39 3.99
CA GLY A 124 -14.54 1.51 2.86
C GLY A 124 -14.55 0.04 3.25
N THR A 125 -14.96 -0.83 2.32
CA THR A 125 -15.06 -2.28 2.48
C THR A 125 -14.22 -3.03 1.44
N LEU A 126 -13.99 -4.33 1.68
CA LEU A 126 -13.21 -5.20 0.79
C LEU A 126 -14.02 -6.44 0.39
N HIS A 127 -13.78 -6.92 -0.85
CA HIS A 127 -13.99 -8.31 -1.18
C HIS A 127 -12.92 -9.14 -0.48
N GLN A 128 -13.31 -10.14 0.30
CA GLN A 128 -12.36 -11.05 0.96
C GLN A 128 -11.60 -11.91 -0.06
N GLU A 129 -12.29 -12.31 -1.15
CA GLU A 129 -11.76 -13.09 -2.27
C GLU A 129 -12.31 -12.51 -3.58
N VAL A 130 -11.49 -11.71 -4.28
CA VAL A 130 -11.87 -11.06 -5.55
C VAL A 130 -12.20 -12.08 -6.61
N HIS A 131 -11.44 -13.18 -6.70
CA HIS A 131 -11.59 -14.24 -7.70
C HIS A 131 -12.88 -15.07 -7.55
N GLU A 132 -13.59 -14.97 -6.42
CA GLU A 132 -14.89 -15.60 -6.19
C GLU A 132 -16.05 -14.66 -6.55
N GLN A 133 -15.78 -13.43 -6.95
CA GLN A 133 -16.82 -12.46 -7.32
C GLN A 133 -17.18 -12.59 -8.80
N GLU A 134 -18.48 -12.61 -9.09
CA GLU A 134 -18.96 -12.66 -10.48
C GLU A 134 -18.50 -11.43 -11.27
N GLY A 135 -17.88 -11.66 -12.42
CA GLY A 135 -17.39 -10.61 -13.31
C GLY A 135 -16.00 -10.06 -12.99
N LEU A 136 -15.39 -10.45 -11.84
CA LEU A 136 -14.02 -10.07 -11.52
C LEU A 136 -13.03 -11.18 -11.94
N HIS A 137 -11.80 -10.77 -12.26
CA HIS A 137 -10.73 -11.67 -12.68
C HIS A 137 -9.97 -12.23 -11.47
N ASP A 138 -9.14 -13.26 -11.72
CA ASP A 138 -8.21 -13.78 -10.70
C ASP A 138 -6.93 -12.94 -10.67
N HIS A 139 -6.82 -12.11 -9.63
CA HIS A 139 -5.70 -11.19 -9.37
C HIS A 139 -4.60 -11.81 -8.49
N ARG A 140 -4.74 -13.10 -8.10
CA ARG A 140 -3.79 -13.75 -7.19
C ARG A 140 -2.45 -14.05 -7.85
N GLU A 141 -1.44 -14.17 -6.99
CA GLU A 141 -0.10 -14.62 -7.36
C GLU A 141 -0.13 -16.02 -7.98
N ARG A 142 0.52 -16.20 -9.13
CA ARG A 142 0.72 -17.49 -9.79
C ARG A 142 1.97 -18.18 -9.27
N LYS A 143 1.83 -18.88 -8.17
CA LYS A 143 2.96 -19.50 -7.43
C LYS A 143 3.73 -20.56 -8.24
N GLU A 144 3.14 -21.12 -9.29
CA GLU A 144 3.73 -22.09 -10.21
C GLU A 144 4.77 -21.46 -11.16
N LEU A 145 4.79 -20.14 -11.29
CA LEU A 145 5.72 -19.42 -12.15
C LEU A 145 7.02 -19.06 -11.40
N SER A 146 8.07 -18.72 -12.14
CA SER A 146 9.30 -18.17 -11.57
C SER A 146 9.03 -16.85 -10.84
N LEU A 147 9.91 -16.45 -9.93
CA LEU A 147 9.76 -15.19 -9.18
C LEU A 147 9.61 -13.98 -10.11
N GLU A 148 10.37 -13.94 -11.20
CA GLU A 148 10.34 -12.82 -12.16
C GLU A 148 9.03 -12.76 -12.94
N GLU A 149 8.49 -13.90 -13.36
CA GLU A 149 7.20 -13.97 -14.03
C GLU A 149 6.04 -13.61 -13.11
N ARG A 150 6.09 -14.06 -11.84
CA ARG A 150 5.05 -13.73 -10.83
C ARG A 150 4.94 -12.23 -10.56
N TRP A 151 6.09 -11.55 -10.50
CA TRP A 151 6.20 -10.12 -10.21
C TRP A 151 6.29 -9.25 -11.47
N GLY A 152 6.32 -9.85 -12.64
CA GLY A 152 6.29 -9.17 -13.93
C GLY A 152 4.92 -8.56 -14.25
N PRO A 153 4.84 -7.74 -15.33
CA PRO A 153 3.58 -7.15 -15.81
C PRO A 153 2.55 -8.23 -16.14
N ARG A 154 1.30 -8.05 -15.69
CA ARG A 154 0.24 -9.05 -15.83
C ARG A 154 -1.01 -8.55 -16.55
N HIS A 155 -1.50 -7.37 -16.19
CA HIS A 155 -2.71 -6.80 -16.79
C HIS A 155 -2.62 -5.29 -16.93
N PRO A 156 -3.38 -4.70 -17.87
CA PRO A 156 -3.43 -3.26 -18.04
C PRO A 156 -4.32 -2.61 -16.97
N LEU A 157 -3.99 -1.35 -16.65
CA LEU A 157 -4.84 -0.46 -15.85
C LEU A 157 -5.14 0.81 -16.64
N LYS A 158 -6.40 1.18 -16.73
CA LYS A 158 -6.85 2.48 -17.24
C LYS A 158 -6.67 3.54 -16.17
N LEU A 159 -5.86 4.55 -16.45
CA LEU A 159 -5.55 5.63 -15.53
C LEU A 159 -6.53 6.79 -15.64
N LYS A 160 -6.74 7.47 -14.51
CA LYS A 160 -7.53 8.71 -14.41
C LYS A 160 -6.83 9.74 -13.53
N GLY A 161 -7.41 10.92 -13.46
CA GLY A 161 -7.06 11.97 -12.53
C GLY A 161 -5.57 12.32 -12.47
N ARG A 162 -5.07 12.52 -11.28
CA ARG A 162 -3.67 12.91 -11.04
C ARG A 162 -2.66 11.83 -11.39
N LEU A 163 -3.03 10.56 -11.23
CA LEU A 163 -2.13 9.46 -11.58
C LEU A 163 -1.83 9.45 -13.09
N ARG A 164 -2.88 9.64 -13.93
CA ARG A 164 -2.72 9.80 -15.38
C ARG A 164 -1.83 11.01 -15.73
N GLU A 165 -2.05 12.14 -15.07
CA GLU A 165 -1.24 13.35 -15.28
C GLU A 165 0.24 13.14 -14.90
N TRP A 166 0.51 12.46 -13.79
CA TRP A 166 1.87 12.22 -13.31
C TRP A 166 2.65 11.27 -14.21
N ILE A 167 1.97 10.24 -14.74
CA ILE A 167 2.58 9.21 -15.57
C ILE A 167 2.62 9.65 -17.04
N GLY A 168 1.65 10.47 -17.49
CA GLY A 168 1.55 10.95 -18.87
C GLY A 168 1.07 9.88 -19.87
N GLN A 169 0.37 8.84 -19.38
CA GLN A 169 -0.19 7.74 -20.16
C GLN A 169 -1.63 7.47 -19.75
N ASP A 170 -2.44 6.97 -20.68
CA ASP A 170 -3.83 6.57 -20.41
C ASP A 170 -3.93 5.17 -19.79
N GLU A 171 -2.92 4.34 -20.04
CA GLU A 171 -2.87 2.94 -19.63
C GLU A 171 -1.43 2.54 -19.25
N ILE A 172 -1.30 1.67 -18.25
CA ILE A 172 -0.03 1.06 -17.84
C ILE A 172 -0.22 -0.43 -17.60
N MET A 173 0.85 -1.22 -17.78
CA MET A 173 0.91 -2.61 -17.36
C MET A 173 1.44 -2.74 -15.95
N VAL A 174 0.76 -3.53 -15.10
CA VAL A 174 1.15 -3.74 -13.68
C VAL A 174 1.22 -5.23 -13.33
N ASN A 175 1.93 -5.55 -12.25
CA ASN A 175 1.87 -6.88 -11.64
C ASN A 175 0.61 -7.03 -10.77
N SER A 176 0.24 -8.28 -10.43
CA SER A 176 -0.96 -8.57 -9.64
C SER A 176 -0.73 -9.80 -8.75
N LEU A 177 -0.79 -9.60 -7.42
CA LEU A 177 -0.45 -10.61 -6.42
C LEU A 177 -1.40 -10.55 -5.20
N HIS A 178 -2.69 -10.23 -5.40
CA HIS A 178 -3.62 -9.99 -4.29
C HIS A 178 -4.88 -10.84 -4.40
N GLY A 179 -5.44 -11.24 -3.24
CA GLY A 179 -6.71 -11.95 -3.14
C GLY A 179 -7.85 -11.04 -2.69
N GLN A 180 -7.56 -10.07 -1.78
CA GLN A 180 -8.52 -9.04 -1.40
C GLN A 180 -8.46 -7.85 -2.38
N GLY A 181 -9.57 -7.11 -2.49
CA GLY A 181 -9.66 -5.88 -3.29
C GLY A 181 -10.79 -4.99 -2.79
N ILE A 182 -10.82 -3.72 -3.20
CA ILE A 182 -11.88 -2.80 -2.79
C ILE A 182 -13.23 -3.26 -3.32
N LYS A 183 -14.21 -3.35 -2.42
CA LYS A 183 -15.63 -3.54 -2.71
C LYS A 183 -16.34 -2.18 -2.74
N ASP A 184 -16.37 -1.50 -1.60
CA ASP A 184 -16.91 -0.15 -1.50
C ASP A 184 -15.77 0.82 -1.21
N LEU A 185 -15.63 1.82 -2.06
CA LEU A 185 -14.60 2.84 -1.91
C LEU A 185 -14.95 3.78 -0.75
N ALA A 186 -13.98 4.04 0.13
CA ALA A 186 -14.13 4.99 1.22
C ALA A 186 -14.50 6.40 0.71
N PRO A 187 -15.42 7.14 1.36
CA PRO A 187 -15.94 8.42 0.86
C PRO A 187 -14.88 9.52 0.65
N LEU A 188 -13.77 9.45 1.38
CA LEU A 188 -12.66 10.40 1.28
C LEU A 188 -11.66 10.06 0.16
N LEU A 189 -11.79 8.90 -0.46
CA LEU A 189 -10.89 8.45 -1.52
C LEU A 189 -11.50 8.68 -2.90
N GLN A 190 -10.64 8.96 -3.86
CA GLN A 190 -11.01 9.10 -5.27
C GLN A 190 -10.27 8.06 -6.10
N PRO A 191 -10.98 7.33 -7.01
CA PRO A 191 -10.36 6.29 -7.81
C PRO A 191 -9.49 6.92 -8.92
N GLU A 192 -8.29 6.37 -9.10
CA GLU A 192 -7.28 6.85 -10.04
C GLU A 192 -6.90 5.81 -11.11
N ALA A 193 -7.16 4.51 -10.87
CA ALA A 193 -6.95 3.46 -11.86
C ALA A 193 -7.94 2.31 -11.70
N PHE A 194 -8.27 1.67 -12.83
CA PHE A 194 -9.20 0.55 -12.92
C PHE A 194 -8.60 -0.57 -13.76
N ALA A 195 -8.76 -1.81 -13.30
CA ALA A 195 -8.54 -3.00 -14.11
C ALA A 195 -9.64 -3.16 -15.17
N GLU A 196 -9.44 -4.08 -16.12
CA GLU A 196 -10.43 -4.34 -17.20
C GLU A 196 -11.78 -4.88 -16.69
N ASP A 197 -11.76 -5.60 -15.58
CA ASP A 197 -12.94 -6.11 -14.88
C ASP A 197 -13.67 -5.05 -14.02
N GLY A 198 -13.14 -3.82 -13.98
CA GLY A 198 -13.72 -2.70 -13.25
C GLY A 198 -13.22 -2.58 -11.81
N LEU A 199 -12.38 -3.51 -11.32
CA LEU A 199 -11.80 -3.40 -9.98
C LEU A 199 -10.97 -2.10 -9.86
N VAL A 200 -11.18 -1.38 -8.75
CA VAL A 200 -10.37 -0.19 -8.43
C VAL A 200 -8.99 -0.64 -7.98
N GLU A 201 -7.95 -0.15 -8.65
CA GLU A 201 -6.55 -0.56 -8.39
C GLU A 201 -5.65 0.60 -7.95
N ALA A 202 -6.13 1.84 -8.04
CA ALA A 202 -5.46 2.97 -7.41
C ALA A 202 -6.46 3.99 -6.89
N VAL A 203 -6.10 4.62 -5.79
CA VAL A 203 -6.88 5.69 -5.16
C VAL A 203 -5.96 6.82 -4.70
N ARG A 204 -6.52 8.03 -4.64
CA ARG A 204 -5.89 9.16 -3.97
C ARG A 204 -6.77 9.69 -2.84
N GLY A 205 -6.14 10.33 -1.87
CA GLY A 205 -6.81 11.04 -0.80
C GLY A 205 -7.38 12.40 -1.25
N PRO A 206 -7.88 13.20 -0.30
CA PRO A 206 -8.44 14.53 -0.55
C PRO A 206 -7.46 15.46 -1.28
N ASP A 207 -8.00 16.39 -2.07
CA ASP A 207 -7.20 17.32 -2.89
C ASP A 207 -6.27 18.23 -2.07
N GLU A 208 -6.68 18.58 -0.86
CA GLU A 208 -5.91 19.41 0.07
C GLU A 208 -4.82 18.65 0.83
N HIS A 209 -4.76 17.32 0.68
CA HIS A 209 -3.69 16.51 1.27
C HIS A 209 -2.44 16.56 0.37
N PRO A 210 -1.24 16.77 0.94
CA PRO A 210 -0.02 16.96 0.14
C PRO A 210 0.33 15.75 -0.73
N PHE A 211 0.14 14.54 -0.22
CA PHE A 211 0.29 13.29 -0.97
C PHE A 211 -0.36 12.14 -0.21
N CYS A 212 -1.42 11.57 -0.76
CA CYS A 212 -2.03 10.32 -0.30
C CYS A 212 -2.37 9.49 -1.53
N LEU A 213 -1.57 8.47 -1.79
CA LEU A 213 -1.72 7.56 -2.93
C LEU A 213 -1.74 6.12 -2.43
N GLY A 214 -2.75 5.38 -2.81
CA GLY A 214 -2.84 3.94 -2.63
C GLY A 214 -2.83 3.22 -3.99
N VAL A 215 -2.08 2.13 -4.10
CA VAL A 215 -2.02 1.29 -5.32
C VAL A 215 -2.09 -0.19 -4.93
N GLN A 216 -2.87 -0.98 -5.70
CA GLN A 216 -3.06 -2.39 -5.41
C GLN A 216 -1.89 -3.25 -5.90
N TRP A 217 -1.23 -2.85 -6.98
CA TRP A 217 -0.01 -3.51 -7.49
C TRP A 217 1.23 -3.20 -6.66
N HIS A 218 2.39 -3.74 -7.05
CA HIS A 218 3.66 -3.64 -6.33
C HIS A 218 4.70 -2.80 -7.10
N PRO A 219 4.68 -1.45 -6.99
CA PRO A 219 5.64 -0.58 -7.66
C PRO A 219 7.05 -0.62 -7.03
N GLU A 220 7.21 -1.19 -5.83
CA GLU A 220 8.50 -1.36 -5.18
C GLU A 220 9.36 -2.44 -5.85
N TRP A 221 8.74 -3.35 -6.61
CA TRP A 221 9.46 -4.38 -7.33
C TRP A 221 10.33 -3.79 -8.43
N ARG A 222 11.67 -4.00 -8.34
CA ARG A 222 12.63 -3.45 -9.29
C ARG A 222 12.38 -1.97 -9.59
N VAL A 223 12.13 -1.19 -8.56
CA VAL A 223 11.68 0.21 -8.65
C VAL A 223 12.55 1.05 -9.59
N THR A 224 13.88 0.86 -9.58
CA THR A 224 14.83 1.62 -10.41
C THR A 224 14.81 1.24 -11.90
N GLU A 225 14.20 0.11 -12.24
CA GLU A 225 14.08 -0.37 -13.62
C GLU A 225 12.72 0.00 -14.25
N ASN A 226 11.78 0.50 -13.47
CA ASN A 226 10.42 0.84 -13.92
C ASN A 226 10.16 2.35 -13.83
N PRO A 227 10.02 3.07 -14.97
CA PRO A 227 9.79 4.52 -14.99
C PRO A 227 8.52 4.96 -14.26
N VAL A 228 7.44 4.17 -14.34
CA VAL A 228 6.18 4.45 -13.63
C VAL A 228 6.42 4.41 -12.12
N SER A 229 7.03 3.32 -11.63
CA SER A 229 7.37 3.16 -10.22
C SER A 229 8.29 4.29 -9.72
N MET A 230 9.33 4.62 -10.48
CA MET A 230 10.22 5.74 -10.19
C MET A 230 9.45 7.06 -10.05
N THR A 231 8.49 7.33 -10.95
CA THR A 231 7.67 8.54 -10.90
C THR A 231 6.87 8.60 -9.60
N LEU A 232 6.20 7.51 -9.20
CA LEU A 232 5.40 7.47 -7.98
C LEU A 232 6.24 7.72 -6.72
N PHE A 233 7.37 7.01 -6.58
CA PHE A 233 8.26 7.16 -5.41
C PHE A 233 8.94 8.53 -5.36
N ARG A 234 9.34 9.12 -6.51
CA ARG A 234 9.87 10.49 -6.56
C ARG A 234 8.83 11.52 -6.10
N LYS A 235 7.58 11.41 -6.55
CA LYS A 235 6.50 12.30 -6.10
C LYS A 235 6.22 12.16 -4.60
N PHE A 236 6.23 10.94 -4.08
CA PHE A 236 6.13 10.66 -2.65
C PHE A 236 7.30 11.30 -1.88
N GLY A 237 8.54 11.08 -2.33
CA GLY A 237 9.73 11.66 -1.72
C GLY A 237 9.73 13.19 -1.72
N ALA A 238 9.35 13.82 -2.84
CA ALA A 238 9.20 15.27 -2.94
C ALA A 238 8.18 15.81 -1.92
N ALA A 239 7.03 15.15 -1.78
CA ALA A 239 6.02 15.51 -0.79
C ALA A 239 6.52 15.35 0.65
N ALA A 240 7.38 14.36 0.92
CA ALA A 240 8.06 14.19 2.20
C ALA A 240 9.22 15.18 2.43
N GLY A 241 9.52 16.04 1.46
CA GLY A 241 10.58 17.06 1.54
C GLY A 241 11.97 16.58 1.10
N ALA A 242 12.05 15.48 0.34
CA ALA A 242 13.29 15.03 -0.26
C ALA A 242 13.66 15.87 -1.50
N ASP A 243 14.95 16.04 -1.73
CA ASP A 243 15.49 16.50 -3.00
C ASP A 243 15.50 15.31 -3.97
N VAL A 244 14.64 15.36 -4.95
CA VAL A 244 14.45 14.29 -5.96
C VAL A 244 14.84 14.75 -7.37
N SER A 245 15.59 15.87 -7.45
CA SER A 245 16.12 16.43 -8.70
C SER A 245 17.10 15.48 -9.42
#